data_1901c0adaf62a3597335514059b8b5ce
#
_entry.id   1901c0adaf62a3597335514059b8b5ce
#
_cell.length_a   1.000
_cell.length_b   1.000
_cell.length_c   1.000
_cell.angle_alpha   90.00
_cell.angle_beta   90.00
_cell.angle_gamma   90.00
#
_symmetry.space_group_name_H-M   'P 1'
#
loop_
_entity.id
_entity.type
_entity.pdbx_description
1 polymer ?
#
loop_
_entity_poly.entity_id
_entity_poly.type
_entity_poly.pdbx_seq_one_letter_code
_entity_poly.pdbx_strand_id
1 'polypeptide(L)'
;MESLPVIVVGSDNYPPFNYLNADGDPTGIDVELAKEAFYRMGYEAEFKLINWEDKKELLKSGEIDCIWGSFSMDGREEEYQWAGPYMTSYQVIAVRTDSDIYSLQDLEGKTVAVQSTTKPEELFRKHEDARIPQLGKVLSLRNRDLIYTFLSKGYADA
;
A
#
# COMPACT_ATOMS: atom_id res chain seq x y z
N MET A 1 -37.28 -6.33 -1.31
CA MET A 1 -36.35 -5.18 -1.53
C MET A 1 -35.34 -5.67 -2.55
N GLU A 2 -35.17 -4.99 -3.64
CA GLU A 2 -34.08 -5.32 -4.56
C GLU A 2 -32.74 -5.08 -3.85
N SER A 3 -31.81 -6.02 -4.01
CA SER A 3 -30.45 -5.85 -3.52
C SER A 3 -29.76 -4.74 -4.28
N LEU A 4 -28.96 -3.93 -3.61
CA LEU A 4 -28.12 -2.93 -4.29
C LEU A 4 -27.12 -3.62 -5.23
N PRO A 5 -26.78 -3.00 -6.37
CA PRO A 5 -25.68 -3.49 -7.17
C PRO A 5 -24.36 -3.41 -6.41
N VAL A 6 -23.49 -4.41 -6.62
CA VAL A 6 -22.22 -4.55 -5.89
C VAL A 6 -21.09 -3.90 -6.66
N ILE A 7 -20.20 -3.19 -5.96
CA ILE A 7 -18.90 -2.72 -6.42
C ILE A 7 -17.81 -3.54 -5.71
N VAL A 8 -16.99 -4.24 -6.47
CA VAL A 8 -15.88 -5.03 -5.95
C VAL A 8 -14.64 -4.15 -5.80
N VAL A 9 -14.23 -3.94 -4.56
CA VAL A 9 -13.10 -3.09 -4.17
C VAL A 9 -11.88 -3.95 -3.91
N GLY A 10 -10.83 -3.81 -4.74
CA GLY A 10 -9.53 -4.45 -4.50
C GLY A 10 -8.69 -3.67 -3.50
N SER A 11 -8.26 -4.32 -2.43
CA SER A 11 -7.39 -3.71 -1.41
C SER A 11 -6.29 -4.64 -0.94
N ASP A 12 -5.20 -4.07 -0.42
CA ASP A 12 -4.11 -4.77 0.26
C ASP A 12 -4.43 -4.97 1.75
N ASN A 13 -3.65 -5.76 2.46
CA ASN A 13 -3.70 -5.82 3.92
C ASN A 13 -2.85 -4.69 4.52
N TYR A 14 -3.49 -3.63 4.98
CA TYR A 14 -2.80 -2.42 5.46
C TYR A 14 -3.50 -1.80 6.68
N PRO A 15 -3.36 -2.38 7.89
CA PRO A 15 -3.88 -1.77 9.11
C PRO A 15 -3.26 -0.37 9.35
N PRO A 16 -4.03 0.59 9.85
CA PRO A 16 -5.44 0.55 10.25
C PRO A 16 -6.42 0.93 9.12
N PHE A 17 -5.95 1.03 7.87
CA PHE A 17 -6.75 1.54 6.76
C PHE A 17 -7.68 0.48 6.16
N ASN A 18 -7.13 -0.66 5.81
CA ASN A 18 -7.87 -1.79 5.23
C ASN A 18 -7.19 -3.10 5.65
N TYR A 19 -7.91 -3.95 6.32
CA TYR A 19 -7.42 -5.25 6.81
C TYR A 19 -8.59 -6.17 7.15
N LEU A 20 -8.31 -7.44 7.44
CA LEU A 20 -9.31 -8.37 7.94
C LEU A 20 -9.27 -8.38 9.47
N ASN A 21 -10.43 -8.31 10.11
CA ASN A 21 -10.57 -8.49 11.55
C ASN A 21 -10.36 -9.97 11.98
N ALA A 22 -10.51 -10.27 13.25
CA ALA A 22 -10.34 -11.63 13.76
C ALA A 22 -11.38 -12.64 13.21
N ASP A 23 -12.53 -12.16 12.75
CA ASP A 23 -13.59 -12.95 12.15
C ASP A 23 -13.41 -13.14 10.64
N GLY A 24 -12.41 -12.47 10.04
CA GLY A 24 -12.13 -12.49 8.61
C GLY A 24 -12.91 -11.45 7.81
N ASP A 25 -13.57 -10.50 8.47
CA ASP A 25 -14.32 -9.45 7.80
C ASP A 25 -13.44 -8.24 7.45
N PRO A 26 -13.63 -7.65 6.26
CA PRO A 26 -12.95 -6.42 5.87
C PRO A 26 -13.34 -5.25 6.77
N THR A 27 -12.34 -4.58 7.35
CA THR A 27 -12.50 -3.46 8.28
C THR A 27 -11.37 -2.44 8.11
N GLY A 28 -11.52 -1.28 8.75
CA GLY A 28 -10.56 -0.20 8.73
C GLY A 28 -11.11 1.10 8.14
N ILE A 29 -10.32 2.16 8.24
CA ILE A 29 -10.72 3.53 7.85
C ILE A 29 -11.19 3.58 6.39
N ASP A 30 -10.43 2.99 5.48
CA ASP A 30 -10.74 2.97 4.05
C ASP A 30 -11.97 2.13 3.74
N VAL A 31 -12.14 1.01 4.46
CA VAL A 31 -13.30 0.13 4.29
C VAL A 31 -14.59 0.82 4.70
N GLU A 32 -14.59 1.48 5.87
CA GLU A 32 -15.76 2.22 6.35
C GLU A 32 -16.10 3.39 5.44
N LEU A 33 -15.09 4.14 5.00
CA LEU A 33 -15.27 5.26 4.10
C LEU A 33 -15.82 4.84 2.74
N ALA A 34 -15.30 3.77 2.15
CA ALA A 34 -15.76 3.26 0.87
C ALA A 34 -17.18 2.69 0.97
N LYS A 35 -17.50 1.92 2.02
CA LYS A 35 -18.85 1.42 2.25
C LYS A 35 -19.87 2.56 2.32
N GLU A 36 -19.57 3.61 3.08
CA GLU A 36 -20.45 4.77 3.21
C GLU A 36 -20.58 5.54 1.88
N ALA A 37 -19.47 5.74 1.17
CA ALA A 37 -19.48 6.45 -0.12
C ALA A 37 -20.33 5.71 -1.17
N PHE A 38 -20.11 4.41 -1.34
CA PHE A 38 -20.86 3.60 -2.31
C PHE A 38 -22.32 3.45 -1.91
N TYR A 39 -22.62 3.29 -0.63
CA TYR A 39 -24.01 3.24 -0.16
C TYR A 39 -24.79 4.51 -0.51
N ARG A 40 -24.19 5.69 -0.33
CA ARG A 40 -24.80 6.98 -0.75
C ARG A 40 -25.03 7.08 -2.25
N MET A 41 -24.24 6.36 -3.04
CA MET A 41 -24.38 6.28 -4.50
C MET A 41 -25.37 5.19 -4.96
N GLY A 42 -25.93 4.42 -4.04
CA GLY A 42 -26.87 3.33 -4.32
C GLY A 42 -26.21 2.00 -4.67
N TYR A 43 -24.98 1.77 -4.16
CA TYR A 43 -24.23 0.54 -4.34
C TYR A 43 -23.89 -0.10 -3.00
N GLU A 44 -23.57 -1.40 -3.03
CA GLU A 44 -22.94 -2.12 -1.93
C GLU A 44 -21.46 -2.34 -2.25
N ALA A 45 -20.57 -2.11 -1.27
CA ALA A 45 -19.14 -2.34 -1.44
C ALA A 45 -18.76 -3.72 -0.93
N GLU A 46 -18.19 -4.56 -1.79
CA GLU A 46 -17.57 -5.83 -1.44
C GLU A 46 -16.04 -5.68 -1.51
N PHE A 47 -15.34 -5.94 -0.41
CA PHE A 47 -13.88 -5.85 -0.36
C PHE A 47 -13.23 -7.19 -0.66
N LYS A 48 -12.35 -7.19 -1.65
CA LYS A 48 -11.51 -8.33 -2.04
C LYS A 48 -10.05 -8.04 -1.67
N LEU A 49 -9.49 -8.84 -0.76
CA LEU A 49 -8.07 -8.79 -0.46
C LEU A 49 -7.30 -9.36 -1.66
N ILE A 50 -6.38 -8.57 -2.21
CA ILE A 50 -5.63 -8.90 -3.40
C ILE A 50 -4.11 -8.92 -3.14
N ASN A 51 -3.36 -9.63 -3.95
CA ASN A 51 -1.93 -9.39 -4.05
C ASN A 51 -1.71 -8.05 -4.74
N TRP A 52 -0.99 -7.15 -4.08
CA TRP A 52 -0.83 -5.77 -4.57
C TRP A 52 -0.16 -5.67 -5.94
N GLU A 53 0.67 -6.62 -6.30
CA GLU A 53 1.28 -6.70 -7.63
C GLU A 53 0.24 -6.88 -8.74
N ASP A 54 -0.84 -7.61 -8.48
CA ASP A 54 -1.83 -8.02 -9.47
C ASP A 54 -2.93 -6.97 -9.70
N LYS A 55 -2.93 -5.86 -8.94
CA LYS A 55 -4.00 -4.83 -8.94
C LYS A 55 -4.39 -4.31 -10.33
N LYS A 56 -3.40 -4.10 -11.23
CA LYS A 56 -3.66 -3.59 -12.58
C LYS A 56 -4.37 -4.63 -13.45
N GLU A 57 -3.94 -5.87 -13.37
CA GLU A 57 -4.52 -6.97 -14.15
C GLU A 57 -5.93 -7.30 -13.66
N LEU A 58 -6.14 -7.32 -12.35
CA LEU A 58 -7.46 -7.53 -11.74
C LEU A 58 -8.45 -6.42 -12.13
N LEU A 59 -8.00 -5.16 -12.17
CA LEU A 59 -8.82 -4.04 -12.61
C LEU A 59 -9.15 -4.14 -14.11
N LYS A 60 -8.18 -4.49 -14.96
CA LYS A 60 -8.38 -4.67 -16.40
C LYS A 60 -9.29 -5.84 -16.75
N SER A 61 -9.20 -6.94 -16.01
CA SER A 61 -10.03 -8.12 -16.23
C SER A 61 -11.47 -7.93 -15.73
N GLY A 62 -11.74 -6.90 -14.91
CA GLY A 62 -13.03 -6.69 -14.28
C GLY A 62 -13.28 -7.61 -13.08
N GLU A 63 -12.23 -8.25 -12.55
CA GLU A 63 -12.34 -8.99 -11.29
C GLU A 63 -12.49 -8.08 -10.07
N ILE A 64 -12.05 -6.84 -10.19
CA ILE A 64 -12.32 -5.73 -9.28
C ILE A 64 -12.77 -4.53 -10.09
N ASP A 65 -13.70 -3.74 -9.55
CA ASP A 65 -14.21 -2.53 -10.20
C ASP A 65 -13.36 -1.30 -9.88
N CYS A 66 -12.75 -1.28 -8.70
CA CYS A 66 -11.84 -0.21 -8.30
C CYS A 66 -10.78 -0.70 -7.31
N ILE A 67 -9.76 0.15 -7.12
CA ILE A 67 -8.69 -0.04 -6.13
C ILE A 67 -8.89 1.03 -5.05
N TRP A 68 -9.02 0.61 -3.79
CA TRP A 68 -9.12 1.53 -2.65
C TRP A 68 -8.35 0.98 -1.45
N GLY A 69 -7.30 1.66 -1.04
CA GLY A 69 -6.45 1.22 0.04
C GLY A 69 -5.21 2.09 0.20
N SER A 70 -5.38 3.38 0.54
CA SER A 70 -4.29 4.34 0.73
C SER A 70 -3.31 4.37 -0.46
N PHE A 71 -3.84 4.26 -1.66
CA PHE A 71 -3.06 4.19 -2.90
C PHE A 71 -2.61 5.59 -3.33
N SER A 72 -1.29 5.82 -3.41
CA SER A 72 -0.72 7.11 -3.80
C SER A 72 -0.98 7.44 -5.26
N MET A 73 -1.52 8.64 -5.51
CA MET A 73 -1.73 9.18 -6.84
C MET A 73 -0.43 9.74 -7.46
N ASP A 74 0.51 10.20 -6.63
CA ASP A 74 1.72 10.89 -7.06
C ASP A 74 2.54 10.10 -8.09
N GLY A 75 2.72 10.71 -9.28
CA GLY A 75 3.44 10.12 -10.40
C GLY A 75 2.71 8.98 -11.09
N ARG A 76 1.37 8.85 -10.88
CA ARG A 76 0.50 7.85 -11.49
C ARG A 76 -0.80 8.47 -12.02
N GLU A 77 -0.82 9.78 -12.16
CA GLU A 77 -2.00 10.56 -12.54
C GLU A 77 -2.58 10.07 -13.87
N GLU A 78 -1.71 9.70 -14.81
CA GLU A 78 -2.09 9.22 -16.14
C GLU A 78 -2.38 7.68 -16.18
N GLU A 79 -2.07 6.95 -15.10
CA GLU A 79 -2.22 5.49 -15.12
C GLU A 79 -3.62 5.00 -14.76
N TYR A 80 -4.39 5.83 -14.05
CA TYR A 80 -5.72 5.50 -13.53
C TYR A 80 -6.67 6.68 -13.66
N GLN A 81 -7.96 6.40 -13.60
CA GLN A 81 -8.95 7.41 -13.30
C GLN A 81 -9.10 7.56 -11.79
N TRP A 82 -8.83 8.74 -11.27
CA TRP A 82 -8.79 9.00 -9.83
C TRP A 82 -10.05 9.68 -9.33
N ALA A 83 -10.54 9.24 -8.18
CA ALA A 83 -11.52 9.94 -7.37
C ALA A 83 -10.85 10.33 -6.04
N GLY A 84 -10.75 11.61 -5.78
CA GLY A 84 -10.03 12.14 -4.62
C GLY A 84 -8.92 13.12 -5.02
N PRO A 85 -7.91 13.38 -4.19
CA PRO A 85 -7.51 12.65 -2.95
C PRO A 85 -8.48 12.86 -1.79
N TYR A 86 -8.65 11.85 -0.96
CA TYR A 86 -9.49 11.91 0.26
C TYR A 86 -8.68 12.02 1.55
N MET A 87 -7.37 11.74 1.49
CA MET A 87 -6.46 11.77 2.63
C MET A 87 -5.05 12.09 2.17
N THR A 88 -4.26 12.70 3.06
CA THR A 88 -2.82 12.90 2.88
C THR A 88 -2.05 12.00 3.84
N SER A 89 -0.99 11.35 3.36
CA SER A 89 -0.08 10.55 4.17
C SER A 89 1.38 10.82 3.79
N TYR A 90 2.29 10.40 4.66
CA TYR A 90 3.73 10.54 4.43
C TYR A 90 4.39 9.17 4.39
N GLN A 91 5.35 9.01 3.48
CA GLN A 91 6.26 7.87 3.53
C GLN A 91 7.32 8.15 4.61
N VAL A 92 7.56 7.16 5.44
CA VAL A 92 8.57 7.24 6.50
C VAL A 92 9.50 6.04 6.44
N ILE A 93 10.72 6.21 6.93
CA ILE A 93 11.66 5.11 7.14
C ILE A 93 11.49 4.61 8.57
N ALA A 94 11.19 3.33 8.73
CA ALA A 94 11.16 2.67 10.01
C ALA A 94 12.50 1.95 10.25
N VAL A 95 13.06 2.12 11.43
CA VAL A 95 14.30 1.47 11.85
C VAL A 95 14.13 0.85 13.23
N ARG A 96 15.00 -0.08 13.61
CA ARG A 96 15.02 -0.60 14.98
C ARG A 96 15.49 0.49 15.96
N THR A 97 15.05 0.39 17.19
CA THR A 97 15.39 1.36 18.24
C THR A 97 16.87 1.38 18.61
N ASP A 98 17.57 0.31 18.31
CA ASP A 98 19.03 0.12 18.52
C ASP A 98 19.86 0.42 17.26
N SER A 99 19.23 0.98 16.22
CA SER A 99 19.86 1.33 14.94
C SER A 99 20.68 2.61 15.06
N ASP A 100 21.69 2.73 14.20
CA ASP A 100 22.53 3.90 14.00
C ASP A 100 22.04 4.79 12.83
N ILE A 101 20.81 4.57 12.35
CA ILE A 101 20.20 5.29 11.23
C ILE A 101 19.31 6.40 11.80
N TYR A 102 19.68 7.65 11.58
CA TYR A 102 18.96 8.87 12.04
C TYR A 102 18.56 9.78 10.89
N SER A 103 19.14 9.58 9.71
CA SER A 103 18.87 10.37 8.51
C SER A 103 18.85 9.50 7.26
N LEU A 104 18.40 10.05 6.12
CA LEU A 104 18.45 9.33 4.84
C LEU A 104 19.86 8.96 4.42
N GLN A 105 20.87 9.80 4.75
CA GLN A 105 22.28 9.56 4.41
C GLN A 105 22.84 8.32 5.11
N ASP A 106 22.33 7.98 6.30
CA ASP A 106 22.78 6.81 7.07
C ASP A 106 22.32 5.49 6.43
N LEU A 107 21.47 5.56 5.40
CA LEU A 107 21.10 4.41 4.58
C LEU A 107 22.16 3.98 3.57
N GLU A 108 23.26 4.74 3.44
CA GLU A 108 24.35 4.36 2.53
C GLU A 108 24.87 2.94 2.83
N GLY A 109 24.87 2.10 1.82
CA GLY A 109 25.29 0.69 1.93
C GLY A 109 24.34 -0.22 2.71
N LYS A 110 23.25 0.28 3.26
CA LYS A 110 22.27 -0.49 4.05
C LYS A 110 21.32 -1.28 3.17
N THR A 111 20.66 -2.26 3.78
CA THR A 111 19.57 -3.05 3.17
C THR A 111 18.22 -2.47 3.58
N VAL A 112 17.42 -2.06 2.60
CA VAL A 112 16.08 -1.51 2.81
C VAL A 112 15.02 -2.47 2.29
N ALA A 113 13.98 -2.75 3.11
CA ALA A 113 12.85 -3.57 2.73
C ALA A 113 11.64 -2.69 2.34
N VAL A 114 11.03 -3.00 1.21
CA VAL A 114 9.85 -2.29 0.70
C VAL A 114 8.83 -3.28 0.15
N GLN A 115 7.58 -2.88 0.08
CA GLN A 115 6.59 -3.67 -0.64
C GLN A 115 6.75 -3.44 -2.16
N SER A 116 6.67 -4.52 -2.92
CA SER A 116 6.75 -4.46 -4.39
C SER A 116 5.61 -3.65 -5.00
N THR A 117 5.88 -3.04 -6.15
CA THR A 117 4.96 -2.17 -6.91
C THR A 117 4.39 -0.97 -6.14
N THR A 118 5.12 -0.53 -5.10
CA THR A 118 4.79 0.67 -4.33
C THR A 118 5.68 1.86 -4.70
N LYS A 119 5.28 3.06 -4.27
CA LYS A 119 6.08 4.28 -4.51
C LYS A 119 7.45 4.24 -3.82
N PRO A 120 7.60 3.76 -2.57
CA PRO A 120 8.91 3.56 -1.96
C PRO A 120 9.85 2.66 -2.77
N GLU A 121 9.35 1.53 -3.30
CA GLU A 121 10.18 0.67 -4.15
C GLU A 121 10.69 1.44 -5.38
N GLU A 122 9.82 2.18 -6.05
CA GLU A 122 10.18 2.98 -7.22
C GLU A 122 11.27 4.00 -6.89
N LEU A 123 11.10 4.76 -5.80
CA LEU A 123 12.06 5.78 -5.35
C LEU A 123 13.44 5.18 -5.09
N PHE A 124 13.52 4.05 -4.37
CA PHE A 124 14.79 3.42 -4.03
C PHE A 124 15.45 2.72 -5.23
N ARG A 125 14.68 2.24 -6.20
CA ARG A 125 15.24 1.56 -7.38
C ARG A 125 15.69 2.52 -8.48
N LYS A 126 14.97 3.62 -8.67
CA LYS A 126 15.28 4.56 -9.76
C LYS A 126 16.45 5.49 -9.44
N HIS A 127 16.76 5.71 -8.16
CA HIS A 127 17.79 6.66 -7.70
C HIS A 127 17.63 8.07 -8.30
N GLU A 128 16.39 8.50 -8.56
CA GLU A 128 16.10 9.80 -9.14
C GLU A 128 16.15 10.94 -8.11
N ASP A 129 16.02 10.60 -6.83
CA ASP A 129 16.06 11.56 -5.72
C ASP A 129 17.47 11.62 -5.14
N ALA A 130 18.16 12.74 -5.33
CA ALA A 130 19.52 12.96 -4.85
C ALA A 130 19.68 12.92 -3.31
N ARG A 131 18.56 12.95 -2.56
CA ARG A 131 18.57 12.79 -1.11
C ARG A 131 18.77 11.33 -0.66
N ILE A 132 18.51 10.38 -1.56
CA ILE A 132 18.64 8.95 -1.27
C ILE A 132 20.06 8.51 -1.64
N PRO A 133 20.86 8.03 -0.67
CA PRO A 133 22.23 7.58 -0.92
C PRO A 133 22.25 6.25 -1.67
N GLN A 134 23.44 5.80 -2.05
CA GLN A 134 23.64 4.50 -2.65
C GLN A 134 23.32 3.39 -1.63
N LEU A 135 22.23 2.67 -1.81
CA LEU A 135 21.86 1.55 -0.96
C LEU A 135 22.68 0.30 -1.27
N GLY A 136 22.93 -0.52 -0.26
CA GLY A 136 23.56 -1.83 -0.46
C GLY A 136 22.60 -2.81 -1.12
N LYS A 137 21.32 -2.80 -0.70
CA LYS A 137 20.30 -3.68 -1.26
C LYS A 137 18.89 -3.13 -1.06
N VAL A 138 18.02 -3.32 -2.05
CA VAL A 138 16.57 -3.11 -1.93
C VAL A 138 15.87 -4.47 -1.98
N LEU A 139 15.19 -4.84 -0.90
CA LEU A 139 14.40 -6.07 -0.79
C LEU A 139 12.95 -5.74 -1.11
N SER A 140 12.48 -6.20 -2.27
CA SER A 140 11.09 -6.06 -2.67
C SER A 140 10.28 -7.25 -2.19
N LEU A 141 9.34 -7.01 -1.30
CA LEU A 141 8.51 -8.04 -0.67
C LEU A 141 7.08 -7.94 -1.21
N ARG A 142 6.49 -9.05 -1.61
CA ARG A 142 5.09 -9.09 -2.07
C ARG A 142 4.11 -8.76 -0.96
N ASN A 143 4.36 -9.31 0.23
CA ASN A 143 3.52 -9.11 1.40
C ASN A 143 4.16 -8.05 2.32
N ARG A 144 3.42 -6.98 2.56
CA ARG A 144 3.80 -5.88 3.46
C ARG A 144 4.10 -6.36 4.89
N ASP A 145 3.36 -7.32 5.40
CA ASP A 145 3.53 -7.82 6.77
C ASP A 145 4.93 -8.39 7.03
N LEU A 146 5.60 -8.85 5.97
CA LEU A 146 6.97 -9.35 6.06
C LEU A 146 8.00 -8.26 6.32
N ILE A 147 7.72 -6.99 6.01
CA ILE A 147 8.66 -5.86 6.22
C ILE A 147 9.04 -5.77 7.70
N TYR A 148 8.05 -5.80 8.61
CA TYR A 148 8.31 -5.77 10.05
C TYR A 148 9.10 -6.98 10.54
N THR A 149 8.83 -8.15 9.97
CA THR A 149 9.58 -9.38 10.29
C THR A 149 11.03 -9.27 9.83
N PHE A 150 11.27 -8.76 8.62
CA PHE A 150 12.60 -8.56 8.07
C PHE A 150 13.39 -7.55 8.90
N LEU A 151 12.79 -6.46 9.29
CA LEU A 151 13.39 -5.44 10.14
C LEU A 151 13.72 -6.01 11.54
N SER A 152 12.78 -6.67 12.20
CA SER A 152 12.96 -7.21 13.55
C SER A 152 13.97 -8.34 13.62
N LYS A 153 14.11 -9.13 12.56
CA LYS A 153 15.09 -10.21 12.44
C LYS A 153 16.48 -9.74 11.96
N GLY A 154 16.62 -8.46 11.61
CA GLY A 154 17.86 -7.90 11.05
C GLY A 154 18.18 -8.37 9.63
N TYR A 155 17.18 -8.82 8.87
CA TYR A 155 17.32 -9.11 7.43
C TYR A 155 17.28 -7.84 6.58
N ALA A 156 16.74 -6.77 7.14
CA ALA A 156 16.82 -5.41 6.61
C ALA A 156 17.23 -4.46 7.74
N ASP A 157 17.87 -3.36 7.39
CA ASP A 157 18.30 -2.32 8.31
C ASP A 157 17.20 -1.27 8.49
N ALA A 158 16.36 -1.07 7.43
CA ALA A 158 15.26 -0.12 7.40
C ALA A 158 14.11 -0.63 6.52
#